data_1d18a5588cd868912d5801703726b996
#
_entry.id   1d18a5588cd868912d5801703726b996
#
_cell.length_a   1.000
_cell.length_b   1.000
_cell.length_c   1.000
_cell.angle_alpha   90.00
_cell.angle_beta   90.00
_cell.angle_gamma   90.00
#
_symmetry.space_group_name_H-M   'P 1'
#
loop_
_entity.id
_entity.type
_entity.pdbx_description
1 polymer ?
#
loop_
_entity_poly.entity_id
_entity_poly.type
_entity_poly.pdbx_seq_one_letter_code
_entity_poly.pdbx_strand_id
1 'polypeptide(L)'
;MSAPAPTGAWGPDLLGPGFEARTLELLPDEEDDGAVATLVRHVPASDPGALPGTPTTPTFALLYIHGWNDYFFQTELAQQISRLGGAFYALDLRRYGRSLREGQMLGWITSLTDYDEEINLALTAIRSERGWETDVVLCGHSAGGLTACLWADRHPGALAALVLNSAWLELQGSELVRMVGEPVARTLALRDPRMSIPTPAYAPETLFRVTDGWLERDGELPDPAWADDPYVTGWSIEPEWSFLPSAPIRPGWLLAILAGQARVAAGLDIRCPVLSMGSARSHLGVTWTEDSRRADTIVDADATARRAIGLGSLVTVARFDGGVHDLVLSAPPVREQVFSAMRRWLGGYVLR
;
A
#
# COMPACT_ATOMS: atom_id res chain seq x y z
N MET A 1 19.62 1.61 12.31
CA MET A 1 18.62 2.60 11.83
C MET A 1 19.25 3.47 10.76
N SER A 2 18.64 3.56 9.56
CA SER A 2 19.02 4.54 8.53
C SER A 2 18.83 5.96 9.08
N ALA A 3 19.68 6.92 8.67
CA ALA A 3 19.49 8.31 9.05
C ALA A 3 18.11 8.81 8.55
N PRO A 4 17.37 9.60 9.34
CA PRO A 4 16.08 10.14 8.92
C PRO A 4 16.25 11.02 7.66
N ALA A 5 15.25 11.00 6.78
CA ALA A 5 15.22 11.87 5.61
C ALA A 5 15.25 13.35 6.02
N PRO A 6 15.90 14.25 5.25
CA PRO A 6 16.00 15.66 5.62
C PRO A 6 14.63 16.34 5.61
N THR A 7 14.41 17.21 6.57
CA THR A 7 13.17 17.98 6.67
C THR A 7 13.13 19.06 5.58
N GLY A 8 12.03 19.11 4.84
CA GLY A 8 11.76 20.14 3.83
C GLY A 8 12.60 20.08 2.54
N ALA A 9 13.73 19.37 2.54
CA ALA A 9 14.58 19.17 1.37
C ALA A 9 14.61 17.72 0.93
N TRP A 10 14.90 17.45 -0.34
CA TRP A 10 15.15 16.10 -0.83
C TRP A 10 16.57 15.66 -0.48
N GLY A 11 16.72 14.41 -0.06
CA GLY A 11 18.01 13.76 0.17
C GLY A 11 17.98 12.32 -0.30
N PRO A 12 19.14 11.63 -0.33
CA PRO A 12 19.23 10.24 -0.74
C PRO A 12 18.30 9.35 0.11
N ASP A 13 17.63 8.41 -0.56
CA ASP A 13 16.82 7.39 0.10
C ASP A 13 17.58 6.06 0.27
N LEU A 14 17.14 5.22 1.22
CA LEU A 14 17.71 3.89 1.44
C LEU A 14 17.60 2.94 0.24
N LEU A 15 16.66 3.21 -0.69
CA LEU A 15 16.52 2.44 -1.94
C LEU A 15 17.67 2.70 -2.92
N GLY A 16 18.57 3.63 -2.59
CA GLY A 16 19.77 3.90 -3.36
C GLY A 16 19.57 4.90 -4.52
N PRO A 17 20.50 4.90 -5.49
CA PRO A 17 20.46 5.83 -6.61
C PRO A 17 19.12 5.74 -7.35
N GLY A 18 18.58 6.90 -7.71
CA GLY A 18 17.24 6.97 -8.34
C GLY A 18 16.09 7.22 -7.36
N PHE A 19 16.35 7.18 -6.05
CA PHE A 19 15.33 7.47 -5.05
C PHE A 19 15.79 8.54 -4.07
N GLU A 20 14.90 9.46 -3.79
CA GLU A 20 15.11 10.53 -2.81
C GLU A 20 13.92 10.60 -1.86
N ALA A 21 14.20 10.97 -0.61
CA ALA A 21 13.19 11.12 0.43
C ALA A 21 13.27 12.50 1.09
N ARG A 22 12.12 12.97 1.60
CA ARG A 22 12.03 14.15 2.44
C ARG A 22 11.01 13.94 3.55
N THR A 23 11.30 14.46 4.72
CA THR A 23 10.39 14.46 5.86
C THR A 23 9.35 15.58 5.71
N LEU A 24 8.10 15.25 5.97
CA LEU A 24 6.96 16.15 6.14
C LEU A 24 6.65 16.23 7.64
N GLU A 25 6.76 17.41 8.22
CA GLU A 25 6.38 17.64 9.61
C GLU A 25 4.85 17.66 9.72
N LEU A 26 4.32 16.94 10.70
CA LEU A 26 2.90 16.85 11.00
C LEU A 26 2.57 17.63 12.27
N LEU A 27 1.33 18.00 12.44
CA LEU A 27 0.86 18.58 13.68
C LEU A 27 1.00 17.57 14.83
N PRO A 28 1.31 18.05 16.04
CA PRO A 28 1.28 17.22 17.24
C PRO A 28 -0.07 16.52 17.40
N ASP A 29 -0.05 15.27 17.80
CA ASP A 29 -1.26 14.52 18.18
C ASP A 29 -1.18 14.06 19.65
N GLU A 30 -2.19 13.31 20.12
CA GLU A 30 -2.26 12.88 21.53
C GLU A 30 -1.12 11.92 21.95
N GLU A 31 -0.38 11.37 20.98
CA GLU A 31 0.68 10.39 21.23
C GLU A 31 2.07 10.99 21.06
N ASP A 32 2.20 12.10 20.32
CA ASP A 32 3.50 12.51 19.82
C ASP A 32 3.53 14.00 19.46
N ASP A 33 4.45 14.72 20.07
CA ASP A 33 4.74 16.11 19.74
C ASP A 33 5.51 16.29 18.41
N GLY A 34 5.97 15.18 17.80
CA GLY A 34 6.86 15.20 16.65
C GLY A 34 6.53 14.15 15.60
N ALA A 35 5.25 13.80 15.39
CA ALA A 35 4.86 12.91 14.31
C ALA A 35 5.29 13.47 12.94
N VAL A 36 5.74 12.58 12.06
CA VAL A 36 6.15 12.93 10.70
C VAL A 36 5.60 11.93 9.70
N ALA A 37 5.51 12.36 8.43
CA ALA A 37 5.40 11.47 7.29
C ALA A 37 6.66 11.60 6.42
N THR A 38 6.92 10.63 5.55
CA THR A 38 8.06 10.68 4.63
C THR A 38 7.58 10.51 3.22
N LEU A 39 7.86 11.51 2.39
CA LEU A 39 7.60 11.46 0.96
C LEU A 39 8.85 10.99 0.24
N VAL A 40 8.73 9.91 -0.53
CA VAL A 40 9.78 9.37 -1.40
C VAL A 40 9.45 9.74 -2.84
N ARG A 41 10.45 10.05 -3.67
CA ARG A 41 10.27 10.22 -5.11
C ARG A 41 11.24 9.38 -5.90
N HIS A 42 10.83 8.97 -7.09
CA HIS A 42 11.69 8.36 -8.08
C HIS A 42 12.28 9.43 -9.01
N VAL A 43 13.59 9.37 -9.21
CA VAL A 43 14.38 10.26 -10.10
C VAL A 43 15.02 9.41 -11.19
N PRO A 44 14.33 9.14 -12.31
CA PRO A 44 14.80 8.20 -13.34
C PRO A 44 16.19 8.50 -13.90
N ALA A 45 16.57 9.77 -13.94
CA ALA A 45 17.88 10.20 -14.48
C ALA A 45 19.07 9.67 -13.67
N SER A 46 18.87 9.34 -12.39
CA SER A 46 19.90 8.80 -11.48
C SER A 46 19.67 7.34 -11.10
N ASP A 47 18.60 6.70 -11.60
CA ASP A 47 18.29 5.30 -11.34
C ASP A 47 18.99 4.36 -12.34
N PRO A 48 19.94 3.50 -11.90
CA PRO A 48 20.53 2.47 -12.76
C PRO A 48 19.52 1.46 -13.31
N GLY A 49 18.39 1.26 -12.61
CA GLY A 49 17.30 0.39 -13.00
C GLY A 49 16.22 1.07 -13.87
N ALA A 50 16.40 2.36 -14.22
CA ALA A 50 15.41 3.06 -15.02
C ALA A 50 15.14 2.35 -16.35
N LEU A 51 13.85 2.19 -16.67
CA LEU A 51 13.43 1.46 -17.86
C LEU A 51 13.74 2.27 -19.14
N PRO A 52 14.18 1.61 -20.22
CA PRO A 52 14.44 2.28 -21.49
C PRO A 52 13.21 3.01 -22.02
N GLY A 53 13.42 4.23 -22.54
CA GLY A 53 12.33 5.05 -23.09
C GLY A 53 11.51 5.80 -22.04
N THR A 54 11.97 5.88 -20.79
CA THR A 54 11.35 6.71 -19.76
C THR A 54 11.41 8.20 -20.17
N PRO A 55 10.25 8.91 -20.25
CA PRO A 55 10.23 10.32 -20.60
C PRO A 55 10.93 11.18 -19.54
N THR A 56 11.61 12.24 -19.99
CA THR A 56 12.27 13.21 -19.11
C THR A 56 11.30 14.19 -18.48
N THR A 57 10.15 14.41 -19.12
CA THR A 57 9.12 15.33 -18.64
C THR A 57 7.84 14.54 -18.32
N PRO A 58 7.51 14.37 -17.03
CA PRO A 58 6.27 13.71 -16.64
C PRO A 58 5.03 14.53 -17.04
N THR A 59 3.96 13.84 -17.40
CA THR A 59 2.66 14.43 -17.79
C THR A 59 1.61 14.33 -16.68
N PHE A 60 1.81 13.45 -15.70
CA PHE A 60 0.98 13.29 -14.50
C PHE A 60 1.85 12.93 -13.31
N ALA A 61 1.29 12.90 -12.11
CA ALA A 61 1.95 12.38 -10.92
C ALA A 61 1.16 11.21 -10.35
N LEU A 62 1.85 10.23 -9.75
CA LEU A 62 1.23 9.17 -8.97
C LEU A 62 1.77 9.21 -7.55
N LEU A 63 0.85 9.23 -6.55
CA LEU A 63 1.16 9.10 -5.15
C LEU A 63 0.75 7.72 -4.66
N TYR A 64 1.70 6.91 -4.20
CA TYR A 64 1.47 5.57 -3.65
C TYR A 64 1.37 5.62 -2.13
N ILE A 65 0.43 4.85 -1.56
CA ILE A 65 0.24 4.63 -0.11
C ILE A 65 0.32 3.14 0.17
N HIS A 66 1.22 2.75 1.07
CA HIS A 66 1.47 1.36 1.49
C HIS A 66 0.37 0.78 2.39
N GLY A 67 0.47 -0.51 2.70
CA GLY A 67 -0.43 -1.26 3.58
C GLY A 67 -0.06 -1.23 5.06
N TRP A 68 -0.74 -2.09 5.85
CA TRP A 68 -0.39 -2.34 7.26
C TRP A 68 0.92 -3.09 7.39
N ASN A 69 1.75 -2.72 8.37
CA ASN A 69 3.03 -3.36 8.67
C ASN A 69 3.99 -3.33 7.47
N ASP A 70 3.91 -2.26 6.67
CA ASP A 70 4.53 -2.10 5.38
C ASP A 70 5.07 -0.67 5.21
N TYR A 71 5.81 -0.42 4.15
CA TYR A 71 6.33 0.88 3.71
C TYR A 71 6.67 0.79 2.22
N PHE A 72 7.06 1.89 1.57
CA PHE A 72 7.42 1.82 0.16
C PHE A 72 8.83 1.22 -0.06
N PHE A 73 8.88 0.10 -0.81
CA PHE A 73 10.11 -0.55 -1.30
C PHE A 73 9.98 -1.09 -2.74
N GLN A 74 8.83 -1.02 -3.35
CA GLN A 74 8.49 -1.59 -4.65
C GLN A 74 9.07 -0.75 -5.80
N THR A 75 10.41 -0.76 -5.98
CA THR A 75 11.12 0.07 -6.95
C THR A 75 10.65 -0.15 -8.39
N GLU A 76 10.32 -1.38 -8.78
CA GLU A 76 9.79 -1.69 -10.11
C GLU A 76 8.47 -0.95 -10.40
N LEU A 77 7.58 -0.81 -9.42
CA LEU A 77 6.35 -0.01 -9.58
C LEU A 77 6.69 1.44 -9.96
N ALA A 78 7.67 2.05 -9.27
CA ALA A 78 8.10 3.41 -9.55
C ALA A 78 8.69 3.55 -10.97
N GLN A 79 9.52 2.60 -11.37
CA GLN A 79 10.14 2.55 -12.71
C GLN A 79 9.08 2.39 -13.81
N GLN A 80 8.09 1.51 -13.61
CA GLN A 80 6.98 1.30 -14.57
C GLN A 80 6.11 2.56 -14.71
N ILE A 81 5.77 3.23 -13.62
CA ILE A 81 5.01 4.49 -13.66
C ILE A 81 5.82 5.60 -14.35
N SER A 82 7.10 5.71 -14.04
CA SER A 82 7.98 6.70 -14.69
C SER A 82 8.11 6.44 -16.19
N ARG A 83 8.20 5.18 -16.62
CA ARG A 83 8.21 4.82 -18.05
C ARG A 83 6.91 5.22 -18.76
N LEU A 84 5.78 5.25 -18.04
CA LEU A 84 4.49 5.73 -18.57
C LEU A 84 4.41 7.27 -18.67
N GLY A 85 5.43 7.99 -18.23
CA GLY A 85 5.44 9.44 -18.16
C GLY A 85 4.82 9.99 -16.88
N GLY A 86 4.72 9.19 -15.83
CA GLY A 86 4.31 9.64 -14.50
C GLY A 86 5.49 10.08 -13.64
N ALA A 87 5.34 11.15 -12.87
CA ALA A 87 6.22 11.42 -11.75
C ALA A 87 5.78 10.54 -10.58
N PHE A 88 6.61 9.59 -10.17
CA PHE A 88 6.27 8.68 -9.08
C PHE A 88 6.67 9.25 -7.73
N TYR A 89 5.73 9.17 -6.79
CA TYR A 89 5.91 9.48 -5.38
C TYR A 89 5.30 8.37 -4.53
N ALA A 90 5.87 8.13 -3.34
CA ALA A 90 5.31 7.25 -2.33
C ALA A 90 5.33 7.94 -0.97
N LEU A 91 4.32 7.67 -0.15
CA LEU A 91 4.16 8.25 1.18
C LEU A 91 4.23 7.14 2.22
N ASP A 92 5.31 7.14 3.03
CA ASP A 92 5.30 6.39 4.28
C ASP A 92 4.51 7.22 5.29
N LEU A 93 3.34 6.71 5.67
CA LEU A 93 2.40 7.37 6.60
C LEU A 93 3.04 7.52 7.99
N ARG A 94 2.47 8.38 8.84
CA ARG A 94 2.92 8.53 10.24
C ARG A 94 3.09 7.20 10.93
N ARG A 95 4.22 7.02 11.61
CA ARG A 95 4.57 5.82 12.38
C ARG A 95 4.74 4.55 11.53
N TYR A 96 5.04 4.68 10.25
CA TYR A 96 5.41 3.59 9.36
C TYR A 96 6.74 3.84 8.66
N GLY A 97 7.46 2.79 8.33
CA GLY A 97 8.66 2.85 7.50
C GLY A 97 9.61 3.94 7.94
N ARG A 98 9.97 4.82 7.00
CA ARG A 98 10.86 5.98 7.23
C ARG A 98 10.31 6.99 8.23
N SER A 99 9.01 6.94 8.48
CA SER A 99 8.31 7.86 9.39
C SER A 99 8.24 7.36 10.83
N LEU A 100 8.58 6.08 11.07
CA LEU A 100 8.58 5.49 12.41
C LEU A 100 9.78 6.02 13.21
N ARG A 101 9.53 6.50 14.42
CA ARG A 101 10.53 6.96 15.37
C ARG A 101 10.64 6.02 16.56
N GLU A 102 11.79 6.04 17.23
CA GLU A 102 12.03 5.26 18.43
C GLU A 102 10.95 5.53 19.49
N GLY A 103 10.43 4.47 20.10
CA GLY A 103 9.38 4.53 21.11
C GLY A 103 7.96 4.69 20.58
N GLN A 104 7.77 4.97 19.30
CA GLN A 104 6.42 5.06 18.71
C GLN A 104 5.80 3.67 18.50
N MET A 105 4.47 3.63 18.55
CA MET A 105 3.68 2.45 18.20
C MET A 105 3.44 2.43 16.69
N LEU A 106 3.99 1.41 15.99
CA LEU A 106 3.82 1.27 14.55
C LEU A 106 2.35 1.44 14.15
N GLY A 107 2.10 2.33 13.19
CA GLY A 107 0.81 2.55 12.55
C GLY A 107 -0.32 3.03 13.48
N TRP A 108 -0.01 3.47 14.70
CA TRP A 108 -1.00 3.92 15.67
C TRP A 108 -1.75 5.17 15.19
N ILE A 109 -3.07 5.02 15.10
CA ILE A 109 -4.06 6.07 14.87
C ILE A 109 -5.36 5.67 15.56
N THR A 110 -6.26 6.64 15.77
CA THR A 110 -7.62 6.41 16.26
C THR A 110 -8.68 6.69 15.20
N SER A 111 -8.31 7.32 14.08
CA SER A 111 -9.18 7.56 12.94
C SER A 111 -8.39 7.50 11.64
N LEU A 112 -8.97 6.94 10.57
CA LEU A 112 -8.37 7.01 9.23
C LEU A 112 -8.34 8.43 8.65
N THR A 113 -9.05 9.38 9.24
CA THR A 113 -8.96 10.81 8.89
C THR A 113 -7.66 11.44 9.34
N ASP A 114 -6.94 10.83 10.30
CA ASP A 114 -5.64 11.32 10.77
C ASP A 114 -4.63 11.35 9.61
N TYR A 115 -4.76 10.43 8.63
CA TYR A 115 -3.92 10.39 7.43
C TYR A 115 -4.23 11.48 6.40
N ASP A 116 -5.33 12.22 6.53
CA ASP A 116 -5.67 13.31 5.59
C ASP A 116 -4.61 14.42 5.60
N GLU A 117 -3.99 14.66 6.75
CA GLU A 117 -2.94 15.66 6.89
C GLU A 117 -1.74 15.35 5.99
N GLU A 118 -1.13 14.18 6.15
CA GLU A 118 0.06 13.83 5.37
C GLU A 118 -0.23 13.61 3.89
N ILE A 119 -1.42 13.11 3.54
CA ILE A 119 -1.83 13.01 2.13
C ILE A 119 -1.94 14.40 1.51
N ASN A 120 -2.57 15.36 2.20
CA ASN A 120 -2.69 16.74 1.73
C ASN A 120 -1.33 17.43 1.63
N LEU A 121 -0.42 17.22 2.58
CA LEU A 121 0.94 17.76 2.53
C LEU A 121 1.74 17.15 1.36
N ALA A 122 1.62 15.84 1.13
CA ALA A 122 2.25 15.18 -0.01
C ALA A 122 1.73 15.72 -1.35
N LEU A 123 0.42 15.86 -1.50
CA LEU A 123 -0.19 16.44 -2.71
C LEU A 123 0.23 17.89 -2.93
N THR A 124 0.32 18.69 -1.86
CA THR A 124 0.82 20.06 -1.91
C THR A 124 2.28 20.10 -2.37
N ALA A 125 3.12 19.21 -1.83
CA ALA A 125 4.52 19.09 -2.23
C ALA A 125 4.68 18.71 -3.71
N ILE A 126 3.90 17.72 -4.17
CA ILE A 126 3.87 17.27 -5.57
C ILE A 126 3.47 18.43 -6.49
N ARG A 127 2.36 19.12 -6.18
CA ARG A 127 1.87 20.23 -6.98
C ARG A 127 2.81 21.43 -6.98
N SER A 128 3.47 21.71 -5.86
CA SER A 128 4.50 22.77 -5.80
C SER A 128 5.69 22.48 -6.70
N GLU A 129 6.03 21.20 -6.87
CA GLU A 129 7.17 20.77 -7.70
C GLU A 129 6.80 20.64 -9.19
N ARG A 130 5.59 20.14 -9.48
CA ARG A 130 5.14 19.76 -10.83
C ARG A 130 4.20 20.76 -11.50
N GLY A 131 3.63 21.68 -10.73
CA GLY A 131 2.59 22.60 -11.17
C GLY A 131 1.23 22.25 -10.56
N TRP A 132 0.44 23.26 -10.26
CA TRP A 132 -0.86 23.10 -9.58
C TRP A 132 -1.91 22.39 -10.41
N GLU A 133 -1.77 22.44 -11.75
CA GLU A 133 -2.68 21.78 -12.72
C GLU A 133 -2.26 20.32 -13.02
N THR A 134 -1.26 19.80 -12.31
CA THR A 134 -0.81 18.43 -12.53
C THR A 134 -1.91 17.45 -12.16
N ASP A 135 -2.27 16.59 -13.11
CA ASP A 135 -3.16 15.44 -12.89
C ASP A 135 -2.50 14.49 -11.89
N VAL A 136 -3.16 14.23 -10.76
CA VAL A 136 -2.65 13.32 -9.74
C VAL A 136 -3.49 12.05 -9.67
N VAL A 137 -2.80 10.92 -9.74
CA VAL A 137 -3.34 9.58 -9.47
C VAL A 137 -2.96 9.19 -8.05
N LEU A 138 -3.94 8.82 -7.23
CA LEU A 138 -3.67 8.21 -5.93
C LEU A 138 -3.67 6.69 -6.09
N CYS A 139 -2.64 6.02 -5.59
CA CYS A 139 -2.52 4.57 -5.62
C CYS A 139 -2.40 4.03 -4.20
N GLY A 140 -3.28 3.12 -3.79
CA GLY A 140 -3.24 2.57 -2.44
C GLY A 140 -3.19 1.04 -2.43
N HIS A 141 -2.31 0.48 -1.60
CA HIS A 141 -2.21 -0.95 -1.36
C HIS A 141 -2.86 -1.34 -0.03
N SER A 142 -3.64 -2.42 -0.02
CA SER A 142 -4.20 -3.02 1.21
C SER A 142 -4.91 -1.99 2.11
N ALA A 143 -4.48 -1.76 3.36
CA ALA A 143 -5.00 -0.73 4.26
C ALA A 143 -4.81 0.69 3.70
N GLY A 144 -3.72 0.94 2.97
CA GLY A 144 -3.53 2.20 2.23
C GLY A 144 -4.56 2.39 1.12
N GLY A 145 -5.04 1.30 0.52
CA GLY A 145 -6.16 1.33 -0.44
C GLY A 145 -7.48 1.74 0.21
N LEU A 146 -7.78 1.25 1.42
CA LEU A 146 -8.94 1.71 2.21
C LEU A 146 -8.82 3.20 2.54
N THR A 147 -7.65 3.63 3.01
CA THR A 147 -7.35 5.04 3.31
C THR A 147 -7.55 5.91 2.07
N ALA A 148 -7.01 5.51 0.91
CA ALA A 148 -7.11 6.23 -0.35
C ALA A 148 -8.57 6.37 -0.84
N CYS A 149 -9.40 5.31 -0.72
CA CYS A 149 -10.83 5.38 -1.04
C CYS A 149 -11.56 6.39 -0.18
N LEU A 150 -11.36 6.35 1.13
CA LEU A 150 -12.03 7.24 2.07
C LEU A 150 -11.58 8.68 1.91
N TRP A 151 -10.29 8.89 1.63
CA TRP A 151 -9.76 10.22 1.33
C TRP A 151 -10.37 10.77 0.04
N ALA A 152 -10.42 9.97 -1.05
CA ALA A 152 -10.99 10.38 -2.34
C ALA A 152 -12.49 10.72 -2.26
N ASP A 153 -13.26 10.00 -1.43
CA ASP A 153 -14.68 10.28 -1.16
C ASP A 153 -14.86 11.64 -0.46
N ARG A 154 -13.96 11.99 0.47
CA ARG A 154 -14.00 13.28 1.19
C ARG A 154 -13.49 14.46 0.36
N HIS A 155 -12.69 14.22 -0.69
CA HIS A 155 -12.02 15.25 -1.49
C HIS A 155 -12.38 15.16 -2.98
N PRO A 156 -13.67 15.35 -3.34
CA PRO A 156 -14.13 15.22 -4.73
C PRO A 156 -13.43 16.23 -5.63
N GLY A 157 -12.95 15.77 -6.79
CA GLY A 157 -12.23 16.60 -7.77
C GLY A 157 -10.74 16.81 -7.49
N ALA A 158 -10.21 16.30 -6.39
CA ALA A 158 -8.78 16.44 -6.08
C ALA A 158 -7.87 15.52 -6.90
N LEU A 159 -8.41 14.42 -7.44
CA LEU A 159 -7.68 13.38 -8.17
C LEU A 159 -8.16 13.25 -9.62
N ALA A 160 -7.23 12.95 -10.51
CA ALA A 160 -7.53 12.53 -11.88
C ALA A 160 -8.00 11.07 -11.92
N ALA A 161 -7.47 10.20 -11.05
CA ALA A 161 -7.85 8.80 -10.94
C ALA A 161 -7.45 8.19 -9.59
N LEU A 162 -8.08 7.06 -9.23
CA LEU A 162 -7.73 6.24 -8.08
C LEU A 162 -7.35 4.83 -8.55
N VAL A 163 -6.21 4.32 -8.12
CA VAL A 163 -5.74 2.95 -8.38
C VAL A 163 -5.64 2.21 -7.05
N LEU A 164 -6.22 1.01 -6.98
CA LEU A 164 -6.24 0.17 -5.79
C LEU A 164 -5.53 -1.15 -6.09
N ASN A 165 -4.56 -1.50 -5.27
CA ASN A 165 -3.86 -2.77 -5.30
C ASN A 165 -4.28 -3.58 -4.07
N SER A 166 -5.13 -4.58 -4.25
CA SER A 166 -5.67 -5.46 -3.21
C SER A 166 -6.18 -4.71 -1.98
N ALA A 167 -6.95 -3.62 -2.21
CA ALA A 167 -7.42 -2.75 -1.12
C ALA A 167 -8.23 -3.53 -0.07
N TRP A 168 -7.97 -3.28 1.21
CA TRP A 168 -8.65 -3.97 2.32
C TRP A 168 -10.02 -3.35 2.60
N LEU A 169 -10.97 -3.54 1.68
CA LEU A 169 -12.30 -2.92 1.71
C LEU A 169 -13.29 -3.62 2.65
N GLU A 170 -13.00 -4.84 3.06
CA GLU A 170 -13.86 -5.63 3.95
C GLU A 170 -13.02 -6.54 4.85
N LEU A 171 -13.46 -6.70 6.12
CA LEU A 171 -12.83 -7.64 7.04
C LEU A 171 -13.08 -9.09 6.57
N GLN A 172 -12.02 -9.90 6.58
CA GLN A 172 -12.10 -11.31 6.23
C GLN A 172 -12.93 -12.08 7.26
N GLY A 173 -13.58 -13.16 6.81
CA GLY A 173 -14.33 -14.07 7.63
C GLY A 173 -15.83 -13.98 7.45
N SER A 174 -16.55 -14.85 8.16
CA SER A 174 -18.00 -14.88 8.12
C SER A 174 -18.61 -13.60 8.71
N GLU A 175 -19.86 -13.30 8.35
CA GLU A 175 -20.62 -12.21 8.98
C GLU A 175 -20.63 -12.33 10.52
N LEU A 176 -20.57 -13.56 11.03
CA LEU A 176 -20.49 -13.85 12.46
C LEU A 176 -19.19 -13.32 13.07
N VAL A 177 -18.04 -13.49 12.38
CA VAL A 177 -16.73 -12.98 12.84
C VAL A 177 -16.75 -11.45 12.87
N ARG A 178 -17.34 -10.80 11.87
CA ARG A 178 -17.53 -9.35 11.86
C ARG A 178 -18.46 -8.87 12.96
N MET A 179 -19.58 -9.56 13.15
CA MET A 179 -20.60 -9.20 14.15
C MET A 179 -20.10 -9.34 15.59
N VAL A 180 -19.20 -10.28 15.88
CA VAL A 180 -18.60 -10.49 17.22
C VAL A 180 -17.32 -9.67 17.39
N GLY A 181 -16.56 -9.47 16.33
CA GLY A 181 -15.24 -8.80 16.38
C GLY A 181 -15.33 -7.33 16.78
N GLU A 182 -16.29 -6.57 16.25
CA GLU A 182 -16.44 -5.16 16.59
C GLU A 182 -16.82 -4.91 18.06
N PRO A 183 -17.83 -5.56 18.66
CA PRO A 183 -18.12 -5.41 20.08
C PRO A 183 -16.94 -5.79 20.99
N VAL A 184 -16.19 -6.83 20.65
CA VAL A 184 -14.99 -7.24 21.38
C VAL A 184 -13.91 -6.16 21.28
N ALA A 185 -13.60 -5.69 20.07
CA ALA A 185 -12.63 -4.62 19.85
C ALA A 185 -13.02 -3.34 20.60
N ARG A 186 -14.32 -2.98 20.60
CA ARG A 186 -14.88 -1.84 21.34
C ARG A 186 -14.70 -1.99 22.84
N THR A 187 -14.98 -3.17 23.40
CA THR A 187 -14.82 -3.47 24.83
C THR A 187 -13.35 -3.36 25.25
N LEU A 188 -12.44 -3.89 24.42
CA LEU A 188 -11.01 -3.80 24.66
C LEU A 188 -10.52 -2.34 24.57
N ALA A 189 -11.00 -1.58 23.58
CA ALA A 189 -10.65 -0.19 23.42
C ALA A 189 -11.12 0.71 24.57
N LEU A 190 -12.31 0.42 25.15
CA LEU A 190 -12.80 1.12 26.35
C LEU A 190 -11.89 0.87 27.57
N ARG A 191 -11.24 -0.28 27.62
CA ARG A 191 -10.30 -0.60 28.71
C ARG A 191 -8.93 0.03 28.48
N ASP A 192 -8.37 -0.17 27.31
CA ASP A 192 -7.11 0.40 26.85
C ASP A 192 -7.03 0.28 25.31
N PRO A 193 -7.20 1.39 24.57
CA PRO A 193 -7.14 1.37 23.11
C PRO A 193 -5.74 1.04 22.57
N ARG A 194 -4.69 1.19 23.39
CA ARG A 194 -3.28 0.99 23.04
C ARG A 194 -2.76 -0.40 23.36
N MET A 195 -3.52 -1.21 24.09
CA MET A 195 -3.08 -2.57 24.43
C MET A 195 -2.82 -3.40 23.17
N SER A 196 -1.88 -4.33 23.24
CA SER A 196 -1.68 -5.32 22.17
C SER A 196 -2.78 -6.38 22.25
N ILE A 197 -3.51 -6.60 21.15
CA ILE A 197 -4.38 -7.76 21.03
C ILE A 197 -3.48 -8.98 20.84
N PRO A 198 -3.59 -10.03 21.68
CA PRO A 198 -2.80 -11.24 21.50
C PRO A 198 -3.08 -11.84 20.13
N THR A 199 -2.04 -11.95 19.31
CA THR A 199 -2.10 -12.70 18.05
C THR A 199 -1.62 -14.13 18.32
N PRO A 200 -2.19 -15.15 17.68
CA PRO A 200 -1.68 -16.52 17.80
C PRO A 200 -0.20 -16.56 17.45
N ALA A 201 0.60 -17.23 18.26
CA ALA A 201 2.00 -17.51 17.94
C ALA A 201 2.02 -18.60 16.85
N TYR A 202 2.48 -18.23 15.67
CA TYR A 202 2.77 -19.18 14.60
C TYR A 202 4.27 -19.46 14.56
N ALA A 203 4.65 -20.69 14.22
CA ALA A 203 6.04 -21.01 13.97
C ALA A 203 6.51 -20.20 12.74
N PRO A 204 7.66 -19.50 12.83
CA PRO A 204 8.13 -18.65 11.71
C PRO A 204 8.22 -19.38 10.38
N GLU A 205 8.60 -20.67 10.42
CA GLU A 205 8.73 -21.53 9.26
C GLU A 205 7.39 -21.87 8.56
N THR A 206 6.26 -21.65 9.23
CA THR A 206 4.92 -21.88 8.64
C THR A 206 4.33 -20.61 8.03
N LEU A 207 4.91 -19.46 8.31
CA LEU A 207 4.44 -18.19 7.76
C LEU A 207 4.91 -18.03 6.31
N PHE A 208 4.03 -17.47 5.48
CA PHE A 208 4.36 -17.09 4.13
C PHE A 208 4.56 -15.58 4.02
N ARG A 209 5.71 -15.21 3.46
CA ARG A 209 5.98 -13.86 2.98
C ARG A 209 6.59 -13.95 1.60
N VAL A 210 5.96 -13.33 0.63
CA VAL A 210 6.50 -13.28 -0.73
C VAL A 210 7.86 -12.57 -0.77
N THR A 211 8.07 -11.61 0.11
CA THR A 211 9.31 -10.82 0.22
C THR A 211 10.53 -11.61 0.66
N ASP A 212 10.34 -12.81 1.24
CA ASP A 212 11.45 -13.69 1.63
C ASP A 212 12.08 -14.41 0.42
N GLY A 213 11.47 -14.30 -0.76
CA GLY A 213 11.91 -14.99 -1.99
C GLY A 213 11.50 -16.47 -2.01
N TRP A 214 12.14 -17.22 -2.88
CA TRP A 214 11.90 -18.66 -3.04
C TRP A 214 12.73 -19.46 -2.03
N LEU A 215 12.06 -20.17 -1.16
CA LEU A 215 12.70 -20.93 -0.09
C LEU A 215 12.77 -22.42 -0.44
N GLU A 216 13.58 -23.20 0.28
CA GLU A 216 13.71 -24.66 0.08
C GLU A 216 12.36 -25.39 0.12
N ARG A 217 11.43 -24.94 0.98
CA ARG A 217 10.06 -25.49 1.07
C ARG A 217 9.22 -25.31 -0.19
N ASP A 218 9.59 -24.39 -1.07
CA ASP A 218 8.86 -24.07 -2.31
C ASP A 218 9.25 -25.05 -3.46
N GLY A 219 10.29 -25.87 -3.26
CA GLY A 219 10.74 -26.85 -4.24
C GLY A 219 11.49 -26.23 -5.42
N GLU A 220 11.40 -26.89 -6.60
CA GLU A 220 12.07 -26.41 -7.81
C GLU A 220 11.44 -25.12 -8.34
N LEU A 221 12.27 -24.25 -8.94
CA LEU A 221 11.79 -23.03 -9.58
C LEU A 221 10.85 -23.39 -10.75
N PRO A 222 9.71 -22.72 -10.88
CA PRO A 222 8.79 -22.92 -12.01
C PRO A 222 9.43 -22.58 -13.35
N ASP A 223 10.33 -21.59 -13.36
CA ASP A 223 11.08 -21.18 -14.55
C ASP A 223 12.50 -20.74 -14.13
N PRO A 224 13.56 -21.39 -14.63
CA PRO A 224 14.94 -21.02 -14.35
C PRO A 224 15.29 -19.56 -14.76
N ALA A 225 14.54 -18.97 -15.69
CA ALA A 225 14.75 -17.59 -16.10
C ALA A 225 14.44 -16.58 -14.99
N TRP A 226 13.76 -16.97 -13.90
CA TRP A 226 13.44 -16.12 -12.77
C TRP A 226 14.53 -16.11 -11.68
N ALA A 227 15.62 -16.84 -11.85
CA ALA A 227 16.63 -17.04 -10.81
C ALA A 227 17.18 -15.74 -10.20
N ASP A 228 17.29 -14.68 -11.00
CA ASP A 228 17.76 -13.36 -10.56
C ASP A 228 16.62 -12.39 -10.22
N ASP A 229 15.36 -12.80 -10.35
CA ASP A 229 14.20 -11.96 -10.06
C ASP A 229 13.98 -11.84 -8.54
N PRO A 230 13.57 -10.68 -8.00
CA PRO A 230 13.25 -10.53 -6.57
C PRO A 230 12.19 -11.50 -6.06
N TYR A 231 11.30 -12.00 -6.90
CA TYR A 231 10.35 -13.06 -6.55
C TYR A 231 11.06 -14.35 -6.07
N VAL A 232 12.29 -14.58 -6.54
CA VAL A 232 13.15 -15.72 -6.19
C VAL A 232 14.21 -15.33 -5.17
N THR A 233 14.91 -14.21 -5.39
CA THR A 233 16.02 -13.80 -4.53
C THR A 233 15.58 -13.10 -3.24
N GLY A 234 14.31 -12.71 -3.16
CA GLY A 234 13.76 -11.89 -2.08
C GLY A 234 13.93 -10.40 -2.31
N TRP A 235 13.13 -9.61 -1.58
CA TRP A 235 13.25 -8.16 -1.54
C TRP A 235 14.06 -7.74 -0.32
N SER A 236 14.84 -6.66 -0.44
CA SER A 236 15.53 -6.07 0.69
C SER A 236 14.51 -5.31 1.56
N ILE A 237 14.16 -5.89 2.70
CA ILE A 237 13.18 -5.33 3.64
C ILE A 237 13.87 -4.95 4.93
N GLU A 238 13.58 -3.74 5.45
CA GLU A 238 14.01 -3.31 6.78
C GLU A 238 13.17 -4.02 7.86
N PRO A 239 13.77 -4.93 8.64
CA PRO A 239 13.01 -5.74 9.61
C PRO A 239 12.35 -4.91 10.71
N GLU A 240 12.92 -3.74 11.02
CA GLU A 240 12.40 -2.80 12.02
C GLU A 240 11.10 -2.11 11.56
N TRP A 241 10.76 -2.16 10.27
CA TRP A 241 9.60 -1.52 9.67
C TRP A 241 8.54 -2.49 9.17
N SER A 242 8.85 -3.79 9.14
CA SER A 242 7.95 -4.86 8.73
C SER A 242 8.13 -6.07 9.65
N PHE A 243 7.36 -6.10 10.73
CA PHE A 243 7.48 -7.07 11.81
C PHE A 243 6.96 -8.45 11.42
N LEU A 244 7.56 -9.49 11.98
CA LEU A 244 7.10 -10.87 11.87
C LEU A 244 6.46 -11.35 13.18
N PRO A 245 5.31 -12.03 13.13
CA PRO A 245 4.43 -12.29 11.99
C PRO A 245 3.67 -11.06 11.51
N SER A 246 3.54 -10.04 12.33
CA SER A 246 2.94 -8.74 12.09
C SER A 246 3.20 -7.82 13.27
N ALA A 247 3.12 -6.51 13.07
CA ALA A 247 3.06 -5.57 14.15
C ALA A 247 1.85 -5.86 15.07
N PRO A 248 1.95 -5.53 16.38
CA PRO A 248 0.84 -5.73 17.31
C PRO A 248 -0.41 -4.96 16.87
N ILE A 249 -1.52 -5.67 16.65
CA ILE A 249 -2.82 -5.05 16.40
C ILE A 249 -3.33 -4.45 17.72
N ARG A 250 -3.84 -3.22 17.64
CA ARG A 250 -4.35 -2.47 18.79
C ARG A 250 -5.85 -2.19 18.62
N PRO A 251 -6.66 -2.28 19.69
CA PRO A 251 -8.11 -2.07 19.59
C PRO A 251 -8.50 -0.72 18.98
N GLY A 252 -7.79 0.35 19.32
CA GLY A 252 -8.06 1.68 18.76
C GLY A 252 -7.87 1.73 17.25
N TRP A 253 -6.74 1.23 16.76
CA TRP A 253 -6.48 1.11 15.33
C TRP A 253 -7.49 0.19 14.62
N LEU A 254 -7.81 -0.97 15.22
CA LEU A 254 -8.78 -1.90 14.64
C LEU A 254 -10.16 -1.26 14.50
N LEU A 255 -10.61 -0.49 15.48
CA LEU A 255 -11.87 0.25 15.38
C LEU A 255 -11.86 1.30 14.27
N ALA A 256 -10.74 2.00 14.05
CA ALA A 256 -10.61 2.93 12.94
C ALA A 256 -10.73 2.22 11.58
N ILE A 257 -10.11 1.05 11.41
CA ILE A 257 -10.26 0.22 10.22
C ILE A 257 -11.71 -0.24 10.02
N LEU A 258 -12.35 -0.81 11.06
CA LEU A 258 -13.73 -1.29 11.00
C LEU A 258 -14.72 -0.16 10.66
N ALA A 259 -14.52 1.03 11.22
CA ALA A 259 -15.32 2.21 10.90
C ALA A 259 -15.14 2.62 9.41
N GLY A 260 -13.91 2.59 8.90
CA GLY A 260 -13.61 2.84 7.50
C GLY A 260 -14.28 1.82 6.56
N GLN A 261 -14.19 0.54 6.88
CA GLN A 261 -14.84 -0.53 6.12
C GLN A 261 -16.37 -0.43 6.17
N ALA A 262 -16.96 -0.05 7.30
CA ALA A 262 -18.39 0.20 7.41
C ALA A 262 -18.82 1.38 6.51
N ARG A 263 -18.00 2.43 6.40
CA ARG A 263 -18.27 3.56 5.48
C ARG A 263 -18.21 3.10 4.02
N VAL A 264 -17.22 2.29 3.64
CA VAL A 264 -17.14 1.67 2.29
C VAL A 264 -18.35 0.79 2.03
N ALA A 265 -18.80 -0.02 3.00
CA ALA A 265 -19.95 -0.89 2.88
C ALA A 265 -21.26 -0.11 2.64
N ALA A 266 -21.38 1.12 3.15
CA ALA A 266 -22.52 2.00 2.90
C ALA A 266 -22.51 2.64 1.49
N GLY A 267 -21.43 2.45 0.73
CA GLY A 267 -21.20 3.05 -0.59
C GLY A 267 -20.49 4.40 -0.49
N LEU A 268 -19.58 4.66 -1.42
CA LEU A 268 -18.85 5.92 -1.57
C LEU A 268 -19.33 6.67 -2.83
N ASP A 269 -18.96 7.93 -2.95
CA ASP A 269 -19.24 8.77 -4.12
C ASP A 269 -17.94 9.33 -4.72
N ILE A 270 -16.98 8.44 -4.97
CA ILE A 270 -15.70 8.83 -5.59
C ILE A 270 -15.96 9.33 -7.01
N ARG A 271 -15.54 10.55 -7.31
CA ARG A 271 -15.86 11.27 -8.53
C ARG A 271 -14.89 11.01 -9.70
N CYS A 272 -13.66 10.58 -9.40
CA CYS A 272 -12.71 10.20 -10.46
C CYS A 272 -12.87 8.72 -10.86
N PRO A 273 -12.36 8.31 -12.03
CA PRO A 273 -12.26 6.89 -12.39
C PRO A 273 -11.48 6.08 -11.35
N VAL A 274 -11.94 4.86 -11.05
CA VAL A 274 -11.32 3.94 -10.09
C VAL A 274 -10.90 2.65 -10.81
N LEU A 275 -9.65 2.25 -10.68
CA LEU A 275 -9.15 0.93 -11.03
C LEU A 275 -8.94 0.12 -9.74
N SER A 276 -9.75 -0.88 -9.51
CA SER A 276 -9.57 -1.84 -8.41
C SER A 276 -8.96 -3.12 -8.93
N MET A 277 -7.74 -3.41 -8.52
CA MET A 277 -6.98 -4.60 -8.88
C MET A 277 -6.89 -5.54 -7.68
N GLY A 278 -6.93 -6.86 -7.93
CA GLY A 278 -6.78 -7.87 -6.90
C GLY A 278 -6.47 -9.24 -7.48
N SER A 279 -6.09 -10.17 -6.61
CA SER A 279 -5.97 -11.58 -6.98
C SER A 279 -7.30 -12.14 -7.49
N ALA A 280 -7.24 -13.13 -8.38
CA ALA A 280 -8.43 -13.89 -8.78
C ALA A 280 -8.93 -14.82 -7.68
N ARG A 281 -8.07 -15.18 -6.71
CA ARG A 281 -8.37 -16.16 -5.65
C ARG A 281 -7.77 -15.71 -4.31
N SER A 282 -8.38 -16.18 -3.22
CA SER A 282 -7.81 -16.06 -1.88
C SER A 282 -7.38 -17.43 -1.36
N HIS A 283 -6.32 -17.43 -0.55
CA HIS A 283 -5.89 -18.57 0.25
C HIS A 283 -5.65 -18.09 1.69
N LEU A 284 -6.71 -18.02 2.48
CA LEU A 284 -6.71 -17.45 3.83
C LEU A 284 -6.24 -18.44 4.91
N GLY A 285 -5.45 -19.43 4.53
CA GLY A 285 -4.82 -20.38 5.45
C GLY A 285 -3.67 -19.73 6.23
N VAL A 286 -3.44 -20.23 7.45
CA VAL A 286 -2.34 -19.76 8.31
C VAL A 286 -1.04 -20.52 8.08
N THR A 287 -1.05 -21.57 7.27
CA THR A 287 0.11 -22.40 6.93
C THR A 287 0.46 -22.26 5.48
N TRP A 288 1.75 -22.30 5.19
CA TRP A 288 2.23 -22.28 3.82
C TRP A 288 1.71 -23.50 3.01
N THR A 289 1.31 -23.24 1.78
CA THR A 289 1.04 -24.22 0.72
C THR A 289 1.48 -23.62 -0.62
N GLU A 290 1.50 -24.42 -1.69
CA GLU A 290 1.78 -23.89 -3.05
C GLU A 290 0.79 -22.78 -3.47
N ASP A 291 -0.46 -22.85 -3.00
CA ASP A 291 -1.47 -21.84 -3.28
C ASP A 291 -1.14 -20.48 -2.62
N SER A 292 -0.32 -20.47 -1.56
CA SER A 292 0.15 -19.23 -0.94
C SER A 292 0.94 -18.34 -1.89
N ARG A 293 1.55 -18.94 -2.91
CA ARG A 293 2.32 -18.22 -3.94
C ARG A 293 1.48 -17.75 -5.14
N ARG A 294 0.21 -18.09 -5.18
CA ARG A 294 -0.67 -17.87 -6.34
C ARG A 294 -2.03 -17.31 -5.99
N ALA A 295 -2.20 -16.83 -4.76
CA ALA A 295 -3.46 -16.30 -4.25
C ALA A 295 -3.20 -15.19 -3.23
N ASP A 296 -4.23 -14.39 -2.96
CA ASP A 296 -4.19 -13.44 -1.85
C ASP A 296 -4.32 -14.19 -0.52
N THR A 297 -3.33 -14.08 0.33
CA THR A 297 -3.28 -14.73 1.63
C THR A 297 -3.79 -13.83 2.77
N ILE A 298 -4.16 -12.58 2.46
CA ILE A 298 -4.49 -11.55 3.44
C ILE A 298 -5.96 -11.13 3.33
N VAL A 299 -6.48 -10.84 2.12
CA VAL A 299 -7.86 -10.37 1.96
C VAL A 299 -8.71 -11.37 1.18
N ASP A 300 -10.03 -11.32 1.40
CA ASP A 300 -10.99 -12.04 0.57
C ASP A 300 -11.14 -11.29 -0.77
N ALA A 301 -10.51 -11.85 -1.82
CA ALA A 301 -10.48 -11.26 -3.15
C ALA A 301 -11.89 -11.10 -3.76
N ASP A 302 -12.81 -12.04 -3.49
CA ASP A 302 -14.18 -11.96 -4.00
C ASP A 302 -14.98 -10.90 -3.25
N ALA A 303 -14.83 -10.80 -1.94
CA ALA A 303 -15.47 -9.77 -1.13
C ALA A 303 -14.95 -8.37 -1.51
N THR A 304 -13.64 -8.22 -1.67
CA THR A 304 -13.01 -6.98 -2.12
C THR A 304 -13.53 -6.55 -3.50
N ALA A 305 -13.60 -7.46 -4.47
CA ALA A 305 -14.11 -7.16 -5.81
C ALA A 305 -15.59 -6.74 -5.78
N ARG A 306 -16.42 -7.38 -4.95
CA ARG A 306 -17.82 -6.96 -4.76
C ARG A 306 -17.94 -5.57 -4.12
N ARG A 307 -17.12 -5.27 -3.12
CA ARG A 307 -17.11 -3.96 -2.45
C ARG A 307 -16.64 -2.84 -3.38
N ALA A 308 -15.67 -3.11 -4.24
CA ALA A 308 -15.13 -2.14 -5.18
C ALA A 308 -16.20 -1.51 -6.07
N ILE A 309 -17.24 -2.25 -6.47
CA ILE A 309 -18.34 -1.74 -7.32
C ILE A 309 -19.09 -0.57 -6.66
N GLY A 310 -19.13 -0.51 -5.33
CA GLY A 310 -19.78 0.55 -4.56
C GLY A 310 -18.92 1.79 -4.28
N LEU A 311 -17.71 1.90 -4.86
CA LEU A 311 -16.80 3.01 -4.58
C LEU A 311 -17.15 4.31 -5.34
N GLY A 312 -17.82 4.21 -6.48
CA GLY A 312 -18.15 5.36 -7.31
C GLY A 312 -18.87 4.98 -8.59
N SER A 313 -19.13 5.95 -9.45
CA SER A 313 -19.89 5.75 -10.70
C SER A 313 -19.09 5.10 -11.83
N LEU A 314 -17.76 5.16 -11.78
CA LEU A 314 -16.88 4.63 -12.82
C LEU A 314 -15.78 3.78 -12.18
N VAL A 315 -16.04 2.49 -12.04
CA VAL A 315 -15.13 1.52 -11.43
C VAL A 315 -14.81 0.40 -12.41
N THR A 316 -13.52 0.19 -12.62
CA THR A 316 -12.98 -0.98 -13.32
C THR A 316 -12.44 -1.96 -12.29
N VAL A 317 -12.91 -3.21 -12.34
CA VAL A 317 -12.37 -4.29 -11.48
C VAL A 317 -11.51 -5.21 -12.36
N ALA A 318 -10.24 -5.38 -12.00
CA ALA A 318 -9.31 -6.28 -12.68
C ALA A 318 -8.81 -7.35 -11.71
N ARG A 319 -8.91 -8.62 -12.09
CA ARG A 319 -8.50 -9.76 -11.27
C ARG A 319 -7.43 -10.56 -11.97
N PHE A 320 -6.37 -10.93 -11.23
CA PHE A 320 -5.19 -11.60 -11.78
C PHE A 320 -5.06 -13.01 -11.20
N ASP A 321 -5.10 -14.02 -12.06
CA ASP A 321 -4.82 -15.40 -11.65
C ASP A 321 -3.33 -15.52 -11.32
N GLY A 322 -3.03 -16.19 -10.20
CA GLY A 322 -1.67 -16.26 -9.67
C GLY A 322 -1.20 -14.99 -8.96
N GLY A 323 -2.05 -13.96 -8.82
CA GLY A 323 -1.72 -12.75 -8.08
C GLY A 323 -1.61 -13.00 -6.58
N VAL A 324 -0.55 -12.51 -5.94
CA VAL A 324 -0.43 -12.46 -4.47
C VAL A 324 -1.05 -11.19 -3.90
N HIS A 325 -1.05 -11.01 -2.58
CA HIS A 325 -1.69 -9.87 -1.92
C HIS A 325 -1.17 -8.53 -2.45
N ASP A 326 0.14 -8.30 -2.47
CA ASP A 326 0.69 -7.17 -3.24
C ASP A 326 0.96 -7.64 -4.68
N LEU A 327 0.10 -7.24 -5.61
CA LEU A 327 0.15 -7.71 -7.00
C LEU A 327 1.47 -7.39 -7.71
N VAL A 328 2.14 -6.30 -7.30
CA VAL A 328 3.43 -5.91 -7.89
C VAL A 328 4.62 -6.74 -7.36
N LEU A 329 4.35 -7.65 -6.42
CA LEU A 329 5.30 -8.64 -5.92
C LEU A 329 4.96 -10.06 -6.42
N SER A 330 4.01 -10.22 -7.32
CA SER A 330 3.64 -11.52 -7.91
C SER A 330 4.77 -12.07 -8.79
N ALA A 331 4.64 -13.34 -9.18
CA ALA A 331 5.55 -13.95 -10.16
C ALA A 331 5.68 -13.12 -11.45
N PRO A 332 6.83 -13.09 -12.12
CA PRO A 332 7.11 -12.19 -13.26
C PRO A 332 6.00 -12.12 -14.33
N PRO A 333 5.41 -13.23 -14.81
CA PRO A 333 4.34 -13.15 -15.80
C PRO A 333 3.05 -12.52 -15.30
N VAL A 334 2.74 -12.67 -14.01
CA VAL A 334 1.55 -12.04 -13.39
C VAL A 334 1.80 -10.55 -13.20
N ARG A 335 3.00 -10.18 -12.73
CA ARG A 335 3.43 -8.80 -12.53
C ARG A 335 3.38 -8.00 -13.85
N GLU A 336 3.83 -8.60 -14.97
CA GLU A 336 3.72 -7.98 -16.30
C GLU A 336 2.25 -7.77 -16.71
N GLN A 337 1.34 -8.71 -16.40
CA GLN A 337 -0.10 -8.52 -16.64
C GLN A 337 -0.66 -7.36 -15.83
N VAL A 338 -0.26 -7.23 -14.56
CA VAL A 338 -0.67 -6.12 -13.67
C VAL A 338 -0.22 -4.78 -14.26
N PHE A 339 1.07 -4.63 -14.58
CA PHE A 339 1.59 -3.40 -15.18
C PHE A 339 0.98 -3.10 -16.54
N SER A 340 0.74 -4.12 -17.36
CA SER A 340 0.05 -3.97 -18.65
C SER A 340 -1.39 -3.48 -18.49
N ALA A 341 -2.12 -3.98 -17.48
CA ALA A 341 -3.47 -3.52 -17.15
C ALA A 341 -3.46 -2.06 -16.67
N MET A 342 -2.55 -1.72 -15.74
CA MET A 342 -2.37 -0.33 -15.27
C MET A 342 -2.07 0.62 -16.44
N ARG A 343 -1.12 0.25 -17.31
CA ARG A 343 -0.74 1.05 -18.48
C ARG A 343 -1.93 1.33 -19.39
N ARG A 344 -2.67 0.29 -19.77
CA ARG A 344 -3.84 0.43 -20.64
C ARG A 344 -4.93 1.29 -20.00
N TRP A 345 -5.17 1.09 -18.71
CA TRP A 345 -6.20 1.82 -18.00
C TRP A 345 -5.82 3.31 -17.81
N LEU A 346 -4.60 3.59 -17.36
CA LEU A 346 -4.10 4.96 -17.22
C LEU A 346 -4.05 5.65 -18.58
N GLY A 347 -3.69 4.92 -19.66
CA GLY A 347 -3.74 5.42 -21.04
C GLY A 347 -5.12 5.85 -21.49
N GLY A 348 -6.18 5.24 -20.96
CA GLY A 348 -7.56 5.58 -21.29
C GLY A 348 -8.17 6.73 -20.49
N TYR A 349 -7.70 6.93 -19.25
CA TYR A 349 -8.34 7.84 -18.30
C TYR A 349 -7.46 9.02 -17.86
N VAL A 350 -6.15 8.92 -17.93
CA VAL A 350 -5.20 9.92 -17.40
C VAL A 350 -4.29 10.50 -18.48
N LEU A 351 -3.74 9.64 -19.35
CA LEU A 351 -2.84 10.10 -20.42
C LEU A 351 -3.68 10.69 -21.56
N ARG A 352 -3.52 11.98 -21.81
CA ARG A 352 -4.18 12.70 -22.89
C ARG A 352 -3.25 12.93 -24.07
#